data_1db79cec12e08fa0201198fa4efde017
#
_entry.id   1db79cec12e08fa0201198fa4efde017
#
_cell.length_a   1.000
_cell.length_b   1.000
_cell.length_c   1.000
_cell.angle_alpha   90.00
_cell.angle_beta   90.00
_cell.angle_gamma   90.00
#
_symmetry.space_group_name_H-M   'P 1'
#
loop_
_entity.id
_entity.type
_entity.pdbx_description
1 polymer ?
#
loop_
_entity_poly.entity_id
_entity_poly.type
_entity_poly.pdbx_seq_one_letter_code
_entity_poly.pdbx_strand_id
1 'polypeptide(L)'
;KHKLRQCEIIPLPAVTPVETLLGNAGFHVKPLGSFPPQPGPFHLSSYARALGTRMQAACIKIIASKIKNVDFWAPLPPSAPVATISRNPDAETQPAHESLKPQRVHFQSQNFHNILHWQPGRACPGNSSIYFVQYKTYGQRQWKNKEDCWGIREFFCDLTNETSDIWEPYYGRVRTTLAGVHSGWTMTQRFSPWWETKIDPPFMNIIQVNGSLLVNLHAPNLPYRDQKRKNVSMEYYGLVYRVFVINNSLEKEQKVYEGAHRVVEIEALTPHTGYCIVAEMYQPTLDRRSQRSQERCVESP
;
A
#
# COMPACT_ATOMS: atom_id res chain seq x y z
N LYS A 1 -46.59 10.40 5.25
CA LYS A 1 -45.82 11.40 6.01
C LYS A 1 -44.59 10.71 6.64
N HIS A 2 -43.51 10.54 5.90
CA HIS A 2 -42.22 10.11 6.43
C HIS A 2 -41.27 11.30 6.40
N LYS A 3 -40.85 11.73 7.58
CA LYS A 3 -39.84 12.74 7.82
C LYS A 3 -38.48 12.25 7.29
N LEU A 4 -37.96 12.93 6.29
CA LEU A 4 -36.56 12.86 5.91
C LEU A 4 -35.72 13.43 7.06
N ARG A 5 -34.90 12.63 7.69
CA ARG A 5 -33.91 13.12 8.63
C ARG A 5 -32.79 13.79 7.83
N GLN A 6 -32.61 15.07 8.06
CA GLN A 6 -31.47 15.85 7.61
C GLN A 6 -30.18 15.22 8.18
N CYS A 7 -29.23 14.93 7.30
CA CYS A 7 -27.87 14.60 7.74
C CYS A 7 -27.23 15.90 8.22
N GLU A 8 -27.12 16.06 9.52
CA GLU A 8 -26.29 17.10 10.10
C GLU A 8 -24.82 16.79 9.85
N ILE A 9 -24.14 17.73 9.22
CA ILE A 9 -22.68 17.70 9.05
C ILE A 9 -22.10 18.09 10.41
N ILE A 10 -21.59 17.11 11.14
CA ILE A 10 -20.80 17.37 12.35
C ILE A 10 -19.45 17.91 11.86
N PRO A 11 -19.05 19.14 12.25
CA PRO A 11 -17.72 19.64 11.96
C PRO A 11 -16.70 18.79 12.72
N LEU A 12 -15.73 18.22 12.01
CA LEU A 12 -14.57 17.58 12.62
C LEU A 12 -13.82 18.62 13.46
N PRO A 13 -13.42 18.30 14.70
CA PRO A 13 -12.62 19.19 15.50
C PRO A 13 -11.30 19.48 14.79
N ALA A 14 -10.87 20.74 14.87
CA ALA A 14 -9.58 21.17 14.39
C ALA A 14 -8.49 20.32 15.05
N VAL A 15 -7.69 19.64 14.22
CA VAL A 15 -6.53 18.89 14.70
C VAL A 15 -5.50 19.94 15.14
N THR A 16 -5.49 20.24 16.42
CA THR A 16 -4.34 20.89 17.03
C THR A 16 -3.16 19.92 16.96
N PRO A 17 -1.94 20.39 16.65
CA PRO A 17 -0.76 19.55 16.77
C PRO A 17 -0.64 19.12 18.24
N VAL A 18 -0.93 17.86 18.51
CA VAL A 18 -0.73 17.28 19.83
C VAL A 18 0.77 17.05 19.98
N GLU A 19 1.47 18.05 20.46
CA GLU A 19 2.73 17.83 21.18
C GLU A 19 2.36 17.12 22.50
N THR A 20 2.13 15.83 22.42
CA THR A 20 1.90 15.05 23.63
C THR A 20 3.24 14.72 24.24
N LEU A 21 3.73 15.63 25.05
CA LEU A 21 4.73 15.34 26.07
C LEU A 21 4.11 14.39 27.10
N LEU A 22 4.13 13.08 26.81
CA LEU A 22 3.82 12.07 27.81
C LEU A 22 5.03 11.91 28.73
N GLY A 23 5.20 12.87 29.64
CA GLY A 23 6.12 12.78 30.75
C GLY A 23 5.57 11.90 31.84
N ASN A 24 5.95 10.64 31.86
CA ASN A 24 5.91 9.81 33.06
C ASN A 24 7.01 8.76 33.05
N ALA A 25 8.24 9.17 32.95
CA ALA A 25 9.45 8.50 33.46
C ALA A 25 10.71 9.18 32.87
N GLY A 26 11.27 10.11 33.55
CA GLY A 26 12.70 10.38 33.60
C GLY A 26 13.44 10.93 32.36
N PHE A 27 12.91 10.84 31.17
CA PHE A 27 13.59 11.35 29.98
C PHE A 27 13.05 12.71 29.56
N HIS A 28 13.94 13.67 29.31
CA HIS A 28 13.61 14.90 28.60
C HIS A 28 13.93 14.70 27.12
N VAL A 29 12.96 14.99 26.24
CA VAL A 29 13.11 14.86 24.79
C VAL A 29 12.87 16.20 24.14
N LYS A 30 13.83 16.65 23.35
CA LYS A 30 13.76 17.90 22.58
C LYS A 30 13.85 17.59 21.10
N PRO A 31 12.86 17.96 20.29
CA PRO A 31 12.99 17.95 18.84
C PRO A 31 13.89 19.11 18.39
N LEU A 32 14.87 18.82 17.55
CA LEU A 32 15.79 19.80 16.99
C LEU A 32 15.53 19.98 15.49
N GLY A 33 15.33 21.21 15.05
CA GLY A 33 15.15 21.59 13.64
C GLY A 33 13.82 22.28 13.36
N SER A 34 13.78 23.00 12.22
CA SER A 34 12.56 23.58 11.69
C SER A 34 11.73 22.52 10.97
N PHE A 35 10.41 22.57 11.11
CA PHE A 35 9.50 21.74 10.29
C PHE A 35 9.81 21.93 8.81
N PRO A 36 9.88 20.86 8.03
CA PRO A 36 9.74 21.00 6.60
C PRO A 36 8.39 21.68 6.32
N PRO A 37 8.29 22.60 5.34
CA PRO A 37 7.05 23.27 5.04
C PRO A 37 5.99 22.21 4.73
N GLN A 38 4.95 22.16 5.56
CA GLN A 38 3.77 21.35 5.32
C GLN A 38 3.20 21.76 3.96
N PRO A 39 2.83 20.85 3.08
CA PRO A 39 2.16 21.22 1.85
C PRO A 39 0.91 22.02 2.22
N GLY A 40 0.80 23.23 1.68
CA GLY A 40 -0.26 24.19 1.99
C GLY A 40 -1.66 23.58 1.74
N PRO A 41 -2.72 24.23 2.27
CA PRO A 41 -4.10 23.72 2.34
C PRO A 41 -4.78 23.47 0.98
N PHE A 42 -4.07 23.64 -0.15
CA PHE A 42 -4.64 23.54 -1.48
C PHE A 42 -5.04 22.11 -1.93
N HIS A 43 -4.52 21.05 -1.32
CA HIS A 43 -4.85 19.68 -1.73
C HIS A 43 -6.08 19.10 -1.05
N LEU A 44 -6.51 19.60 0.11
CA LEU A 44 -7.71 19.10 0.78
C LEU A 44 -9.02 19.52 0.10
N SER A 45 -9.05 20.69 -0.56
CA SER A 45 -10.26 21.20 -1.21
C SER A 45 -10.59 20.46 -2.52
N SER A 46 -9.60 20.06 -3.28
CA SER A 46 -9.79 19.25 -4.49
C SER A 46 -10.18 17.81 -4.16
N TYR A 47 -9.68 17.29 -3.04
CA TYR A 47 -9.99 15.93 -2.57
C TYR A 47 -11.42 15.81 -2.05
N ALA A 48 -11.87 16.79 -1.27
CA ALA A 48 -13.26 16.84 -0.79
C ALA A 48 -14.28 16.97 -1.93
N ARG A 49 -13.95 17.71 -3.00
CA ARG A 49 -14.79 17.79 -4.20
C ARG A 49 -14.84 16.48 -4.99
N ALA A 50 -13.72 15.77 -5.12
CA ALA A 50 -13.67 14.50 -5.85
C ALA A 50 -14.41 13.38 -5.11
N LEU A 51 -14.31 13.32 -3.77
CA LEU A 51 -15.06 12.37 -2.96
C LEU A 51 -16.55 12.70 -2.89
N GLY A 52 -16.92 13.96 -2.75
CA GLY A 52 -18.32 14.39 -2.71
C GLY A 52 -19.07 14.08 -4.00
N THR A 53 -18.48 14.32 -5.16
CA THR A 53 -19.10 14.03 -6.47
C THR A 53 -19.16 12.52 -6.77
N ARG A 54 -18.18 11.72 -6.36
CA ARG A 54 -18.20 10.27 -6.55
C ARG A 54 -19.18 9.56 -5.60
N MET A 55 -19.31 10.01 -4.36
CA MET A 55 -20.30 9.44 -3.42
C MET A 55 -21.76 9.80 -3.85
N GLN A 56 -22.01 10.99 -4.34
CA GLN A 56 -23.34 11.35 -4.89
C GLN A 56 -23.69 10.53 -6.14
N ALA A 57 -22.72 10.29 -7.04
CA ALA A 57 -22.94 9.45 -8.21
C ALA A 57 -23.17 7.97 -7.87
N ALA A 58 -22.57 7.46 -6.81
CA ALA A 58 -22.78 6.09 -6.33
C ALA A 58 -24.18 5.93 -5.70
N CYS A 59 -24.64 6.89 -4.89
CA CYS A 59 -25.98 6.86 -4.32
C CYS A 59 -27.08 6.95 -5.39
N ILE A 60 -26.92 7.77 -6.42
CA ILE A 60 -27.88 7.89 -7.52
C ILE A 60 -27.95 6.58 -8.34
N LYS A 61 -26.82 5.89 -8.56
CA LYS A 61 -26.80 4.60 -9.28
C LYS A 61 -27.45 3.46 -8.51
N ILE A 62 -27.36 3.45 -7.18
CA ILE A 62 -28.00 2.42 -6.34
C ILE A 62 -29.52 2.60 -6.33
N ILE A 63 -30.02 3.82 -6.38
CA ILE A 63 -31.47 4.10 -6.44
C ILE A 63 -32.04 3.74 -7.82
N ALA A 64 -31.30 3.99 -8.89
CA ALA A 64 -31.75 3.67 -10.26
C ALA A 64 -31.74 2.17 -10.59
N SER A 65 -30.91 1.36 -9.91
CA SER A 65 -30.87 -0.09 -10.13
C SER A 65 -31.96 -0.88 -9.41
N LYS A 66 -32.63 -0.29 -8.43
CA LYS A 66 -33.72 -0.96 -7.68
C LYS A 66 -35.12 -0.77 -8.27
N ILE A 67 -35.29 0.01 -9.35
CA ILE A 67 -36.61 0.30 -9.95
C ILE A 67 -36.88 -0.51 -11.24
N LYS A 68 -35.96 -1.36 -11.68
CA LYS A 68 -36.09 -2.12 -12.94
C LYS A 68 -36.18 -3.65 -12.76
N ASN A 69 -36.92 -4.17 -11.81
CA ASN A 69 -37.29 -5.59 -11.79
C ASN A 69 -38.69 -5.75 -11.23
N VAL A 70 -39.65 -5.45 -12.05
CA VAL A 70 -41.02 -6.03 -11.94
C VAL A 70 -41.45 -6.29 -13.37
N ASP A 71 -41.18 -7.46 -13.90
CA ASP A 71 -41.97 -8.02 -14.97
C ASP A 71 -42.18 -9.51 -14.71
N PHE A 72 -43.43 -9.79 -14.64
CA PHE A 72 -44.11 -10.96 -14.20
C PHE A 72 -44.50 -11.79 -15.43
N TRP A 73 -44.22 -13.13 -15.40
CA TRP A 73 -44.84 -14.15 -16.25
C TRP A 73 -44.58 -14.15 -17.76
N ALA A 74 -43.73 -15.10 -18.17
CA ALA A 74 -43.85 -15.73 -19.49
C ALA A 74 -43.79 -17.27 -19.34
N PRO A 75 -44.60 -18.03 -20.07
CA PRO A 75 -44.71 -19.48 -19.96
C PRO A 75 -43.52 -20.19 -20.61
N LEU A 76 -43.13 -21.36 -20.05
CA LEU A 76 -42.06 -22.23 -20.53
C LEU A 76 -42.39 -22.81 -21.94
N PRO A 77 -41.43 -22.82 -22.86
CA PRO A 77 -41.58 -23.55 -24.14
C PRO A 77 -41.39 -25.07 -23.97
N PRO A 78 -41.99 -25.86 -24.84
CA PRO A 78 -41.96 -27.32 -24.76
C PRO A 78 -40.59 -27.91 -25.10
N SER A 79 -40.29 -29.06 -24.50
CA SER A 79 -39.09 -29.87 -24.62
C SER A 79 -38.64 -30.12 -26.06
N ALA A 80 -37.38 -29.73 -26.36
CA ALA A 80 -36.68 -30.04 -27.61
C ALA A 80 -36.00 -31.45 -27.55
N PRO A 81 -35.79 -32.11 -28.68
CA PRO A 81 -35.33 -33.51 -28.75
C PRO A 81 -33.86 -33.66 -28.39
N VAL A 82 -33.53 -34.82 -27.82
CA VAL A 82 -32.19 -35.28 -27.46
C VAL A 82 -31.26 -35.21 -28.68
N ALA A 83 -30.33 -34.25 -28.67
CA ALA A 83 -29.28 -34.16 -29.68
C ALA A 83 -28.14 -35.16 -29.37
N THR A 84 -27.85 -35.97 -30.32
CA THR A 84 -26.70 -36.87 -30.36
C THR A 84 -25.39 -36.15 -30.04
N ILE A 85 -24.65 -36.64 -29.07
CA ILE A 85 -23.32 -36.12 -28.67
C ILE A 85 -22.36 -36.37 -29.85
N SER A 86 -22.15 -35.33 -30.65
CA SER A 86 -20.99 -35.27 -31.54
C SER A 86 -19.76 -34.98 -30.63
N ARG A 87 -18.83 -35.94 -30.58
CA ARG A 87 -17.52 -35.73 -29.94
C ARG A 87 -16.78 -34.64 -30.70
N ASN A 88 -16.71 -33.46 -30.13
CA ASN A 88 -15.84 -32.37 -30.59
C ASN A 88 -14.38 -32.75 -30.34
N PRO A 89 -13.51 -32.78 -31.37
CA PRO A 89 -12.08 -33.06 -31.20
C PRO A 89 -11.34 -31.96 -30.39
N ASP A 90 -12.00 -30.84 -30.09
CA ASP A 90 -11.42 -29.72 -29.32
C ASP A 90 -11.46 -29.91 -27.79
N ALA A 91 -12.07 -30.97 -27.28
CA ALA A 91 -12.23 -31.21 -25.84
C ALA A 91 -10.93 -31.68 -25.15
N GLU A 92 -9.93 -32.15 -25.88
CA GLU A 92 -8.67 -32.63 -25.32
C GLU A 92 -7.60 -31.52 -25.14
N THR A 93 -7.76 -30.39 -25.80
CA THR A 93 -6.81 -29.27 -25.70
C THR A 93 -7.05 -28.34 -24.50
N GLN A 94 -8.25 -28.32 -23.92
CA GLN A 94 -8.58 -27.47 -22.77
C GLN A 94 -7.80 -27.77 -21.48
N PRO A 95 -7.55 -29.01 -21.05
CA PRO A 95 -6.79 -29.27 -19.82
C PRO A 95 -5.32 -28.84 -19.91
N ALA A 96 -4.70 -28.87 -21.10
CA ALA A 96 -3.32 -28.41 -21.26
C ALA A 96 -3.17 -26.89 -21.09
N HIS A 97 -4.11 -26.11 -21.62
CA HIS A 97 -4.12 -24.64 -21.46
C HIS A 97 -4.30 -24.20 -20.00
N GLU A 98 -5.15 -24.88 -19.25
CA GLU A 98 -5.37 -24.56 -17.82
C GLU A 98 -4.15 -24.92 -16.96
N SER A 99 -3.47 -26.03 -17.25
CA SER A 99 -2.28 -26.45 -16.50
C SER A 99 -1.05 -25.54 -16.73
N LEU A 100 -1.04 -24.76 -17.83
CA LEU A 100 -0.02 -23.77 -18.13
C LEU A 100 -0.26 -22.43 -17.41
N LYS A 101 -1.47 -22.14 -16.93
CA LYS A 101 -1.81 -20.85 -16.31
C LYS A 101 -0.88 -20.50 -15.15
N PRO A 102 -0.34 -19.25 -15.12
CA PRO A 102 0.37 -18.73 -13.97
C PRO A 102 -0.48 -18.82 -12.72
N GLN A 103 0.14 -19.14 -11.59
CA GLN A 103 -0.53 -19.28 -10.31
C GLN A 103 -0.09 -18.19 -9.35
N ARG A 104 -0.91 -17.92 -8.32
CA ARG A 104 -0.60 -16.96 -7.23
C ARG A 104 -0.15 -15.60 -7.75
N VAL A 105 -0.82 -15.09 -8.78
CA VAL A 105 -0.53 -13.75 -9.32
C VAL A 105 -0.97 -12.70 -8.31
N HIS A 106 -0.03 -11.91 -7.80
CA HIS A 106 -0.30 -10.91 -6.77
C HIS A 106 0.70 -9.76 -6.83
N PHE A 107 0.30 -8.59 -6.32
CA PHE A 107 1.23 -7.49 -6.09
C PHE A 107 1.92 -7.65 -4.74
N GLN A 108 3.20 -7.31 -4.72
CA GLN A 108 3.97 -7.05 -3.51
C GLN A 108 4.43 -5.60 -3.57
N SER A 109 4.14 -4.84 -2.54
CA SER A 109 4.49 -3.42 -2.48
C SER A 109 5.31 -3.10 -1.23
N GLN A 110 6.41 -2.40 -1.44
CA GLN A 110 7.32 -1.93 -0.40
C GLN A 110 7.71 -0.48 -0.70
N ASN A 111 7.38 0.47 0.17
CA ASN A 111 7.58 1.90 -0.05
C ASN A 111 7.08 2.38 -1.42
N PHE A 112 5.94 1.84 -1.87
CA PHE A 112 5.34 2.06 -3.20
C PHE A 112 6.14 1.53 -4.40
N HIS A 113 7.17 0.71 -4.18
CA HIS A 113 7.69 -0.15 -5.23
C HIS A 113 6.71 -1.31 -5.42
N ASN A 114 6.03 -1.34 -6.54
CA ASN A 114 4.89 -2.22 -6.79
C ASN A 114 5.28 -3.29 -7.81
N ILE A 115 5.63 -4.46 -7.30
CA ILE A 115 6.10 -5.59 -8.12
C ILE A 115 4.99 -6.62 -8.23
N LEU A 116 4.66 -7.00 -9.45
CA LEU A 116 3.75 -8.11 -9.73
C LEU A 116 4.53 -9.42 -9.71
N HIS A 117 4.12 -10.36 -8.89
CA HIS A 117 4.73 -11.69 -8.77
C HIS A 117 3.75 -12.78 -9.19
N TRP A 118 4.30 -13.90 -9.66
CA TRP A 118 3.52 -15.11 -9.94
C TRP A 118 4.37 -16.37 -9.79
N GLN A 119 3.70 -17.50 -9.82
CA GLN A 119 4.33 -18.81 -9.90
C GLN A 119 4.00 -19.44 -11.26
N PRO A 120 4.89 -20.31 -11.80
CA PRO A 120 4.60 -21.02 -13.04
C PRO A 120 3.39 -21.94 -12.88
N GLY A 121 2.72 -22.21 -13.99
CA GLY A 121 1.67 -23.23 -14.06
C GLY A 121 2.23 -24.63 -13.79
N ARG A 122 1.36 -25.57 -13.43
CA ARG A 122 1.75 -26.94 -13.05
C ARG A 122 2.49 -27.69 -14.14
N ALA A 123 2.17 -27.44 -15.42
CA ALA A 123 2.78 -28.07 -16.57
C ALA A 123 3.90 -27.24 -17.20
N CYS A 124 4.39 -26.20 -16.53
CA CYS A 124 5.48 -25.37 -17.04
C CYS A 124 6.83 -25.91 -16.54
N PRO A 125 7.64 -26.56 -17.38
CA PRO A 125 9.03 -26.86 -17.03
C PRO A 125 9.80 -25.54 -16.98
N GLY A 126 10.40 -25.24 -15.83
CA GLY A 126 11.04 -24.00 -15.37
C GLY A 126 11.49 -22.96 -16.41
N ASN A 127 12.43 -23.27 -17.30
CA ASN A 127 13.09 -22.25 -18.14
C ASN A 127 12.54 -22.09 -19.56
N SER A 128 11.54 -22.86 -19.96
CA SER A 128 11.05 -22.86 -21.36
C SER A 128 9.82 -22.00 -21.58
N SER A 129 9.20 -21.53 -20.51
CA SER A 129 7.98 -20.72 -20.56
C SER A 129 8.30 -19.25 -20.64
N ILE A 130 7.53 -18.51 -21.43
CA ILE A 130 7.59 -17.04 -21.50
C ILE A 130 6.27 -16.43 -21.02
N TYR A 131 6.37 -15.28 -20.37
CA TYR A 131 5.26 -14.62 -19.71
C TYR A 131 4.98 -13.27 -20.35
N PHE A 132 3.71 -12.87 -20.31
CA PHE A 132 3.20 -11.61 -20.82
C PHE A 132 2.38 -10.97 -19.73
N VAL A 133 2.65 -9.67 -19.46
CA VAL A 133 2.01 -8.93 -18.38
C VAL A 133 1.16 -7.80 -18.93
N GLN A 134 -0.03 -7.68 -18.38
CA GLN A 134 -0.91 -6.54 -18.61
C GLN A 134 -1.39 -5.97 -17.29
N TYR A 135 -1.72 -4.68 -17.30
CA TYR A 135 -2.27 -3.97 -16.16
C TYR A 135 -3.40 -3.04 -16.58
N LYS A 136 -4.21 -2.62 -15.62
CA LYS A 136 -5.21 -1.57 -15.79
C LYS A 136 -5.57 -0.92 -14.46
N THR A 137 -6.00 0.34 -14.49
CA THR A 137 -6.67 1.00 -13.37
C THR A 137 -8.09 0.46 -13.21
N TYR A 138 -8.59 0.42 -11.98
CA TYR A 138 -9.97 0.04 -11.67
C TYR A 138 -10.96 0.89 -12.48
N GLY A 139 -12.00 0.26 -12.99
CA GLY A 139 -13.02 0.93 -13.82
C GLY A 139 -12.66 1.07 -15.31
N GLN A 140 -11.41 0.92 -15.69
CA GLN A 140 -11.03 0.89 -17.11
C GLN A 140 -11.42 -0.43 -17.77
N ARG A 141 -11.92 -0.37 -19.01
CA ARG A 141 -12.28 -1.57 -19.77
C ARG A 141 -11.06 -2.21 -20.44
N GLN A 142 -10.14 -1.39 -20.94
CA GLN A 142 -8.99 -1.85 -21.72
C GLN A 142 -7.80 -2.21 -20.82
N TRP A 143 -7.15 -3.31 -21.16
CA TRP A 143 -5.87 -3.71 -20.59
C TRP A 143 -4.72 -3.07 -21.39
N LYS A 144 -3.68 -2.65 -20.69
CA LYS A 144 -2.44 -2.11 -21.27
C LYS A 144 -1.34 -3.14 -21.16
N ASN A 145 -0.54 -3.31 -22.19
CA ASN A 145 0.65 -4.14 -22.14
C ASN A 145 1.73 -3.44 -21.30
N LYS A 146 2.46 -4.23 -20.51
CA LYS A 146 3.73 -3.78 -19.94
C LYS A 146 4.84 -4.21 -20.88
N GLU A 147 5.36 -3.26 -21.66
CA GLU A 147 6.31 -3.54 -22.76
C GLU A 147 7.58 -4.24 -22.25
N ASP A 148 8.17 -3.77 -21.13
CA ASP A 148 9.37 -4.38 -20.53
C ASP A 148 9.12 -5.81 -20.00
N CYS A 149 7.86 -6.20 -19.81
CA CYS A 149 7.46 -7.53 -19.33
C CYS A 149 6.65 -8.30 -20.41
N TRP A 150 6.93 -8.04 -21.67
CA TRP A 150 6.28 -8.70 -22.79
C TRP A 150 7.20 -9.77 -23.41
N GLY A 151 7.02 -11.02 -22.99
CA GLY A 151 7.85 -12.14 -23.42
C GLY A 151 9.05 -12.41 -22.51
N ILE A 152 8.90 -12.19 -21.21
CA ILE A 152 9.95 -12.41 -20.19
C ILE A 152 9.92 -13.83 -19.65
N ARG A 153 10.99 -14.24 -18.98
CA ARG A 153 11.13 -15.55 -18.31
C ARG A 153 11.11 -15.45 -16.80
N GLU A 154 11.30 -14.27 -16.27
CA GLU A 154 11.22 -13.95 -14.85
C GLU A 154 9.80 -14.20 -14.33
N PHE A 155 9.67 -14.42 -13.03
CA PHE A 155 8.39 -14.62 -12.33
C PHE A 155 7.92 -13.36 -11.61
N PHE A 156 8.42 -12.22 -12.03
CA PHE A 156 8.03 -10.91 -11.52
C PHE A 156 8.09 -9.84 -12.61
N CYS A 157 7.38 -8.74 -12.38
CA CYS A 157 7.35 -7.59 -13.27
C CYS A 157 7.20 -6.31 -12.45
N ASP A 158 8.08 -5.35 -12.64
CA ASP A 158 8.00 -4.04 -11.98
C ASP A 158 6.92 -3.18 -12.67
N LEU A 159 5.87 -2.88 -11.91
CA LEU A 159 4.76 -2.01 -12.33
C LEU A 159 4.73 -0.69 -11.54
N THR A 160 5.83 -0.33 -10.88
CA THR A 160 5.92 0.86 -10.03
C THR A 160 5.50 2.13 -10.78
N ASN A 161 6.00 2.34 -11.98
CA ASN A 161 5.66 3.52 -12.78
C ASN A 161 4.20 3.50 -13.25
N GLU A 162 3.71 2.34 -13.65
CA GLU A 162 2.35 2.13 -14.17
C GLU A 162 1.27 2.28 -13.09
N THR A 163 1.66 2.12 -11.82
CA THR A 163 0.80 2.21 -10.64
C THR A 163 1.18 3.38 -9.74
N SER A 164 1.77 4.44 -10.32
CA SER A 164 2.31 5.61 -9.61
C SER A 164 1.23 6.51 -9.00
N ASP A 165 0.00 6.49 -9.50
CA ASP A 165 -1.12 7.11 -8.78
C ASP A 165 -1.51 6.19 -7.61
N ILE A 166 -0.94 6.48 -6.44
CA ILE A 166 -1.11 5.66 -5.24
C ILE A 166 -2.54 5.61 -4.71
N TRP A 167 -3.41 6.52 -5.16
CA TRP A 167 -4.80 6.62 -4.75
C TRP A 167 -5.74 5.77 -5.61
N GLU A 168 -5.29 5.38 -6.81
CA GLU A 168 -6.07 4.55 -7.72
C GLU A 168 -5.83 3.06 -7.44
N PRO A 169 -6.86 2.22 -7.48
CA PRO A 169 -6.69 0.78 -7.41
C PRO A 169 -6.40 0.20 -8.80
N TYR A 170 -5.63 -0.89 -8.81
CA TYR A 170 -5.13 -1.54 -10.02
C TYR A 170 -5.45 -3.03 -10.07
N TYR A 171 -5.38 -3.56 -11.27
CA TYR A 171 -5.31 -4.99 -11.55
C TYR A 171 -4.10 -5.28 -12.45
N GLY A 172 -3.42 -6.38 -12.14
CA GLY A 172 -2.44 -7.00 -13.03
C GLY A 172 -2.95 -8.35 -13.54
N ARG A 173 -2.52 -8.78 -14.71
CA ARG A 173 -2.74 -10.14 -15.18
C ARG A 173 -1.56 -10.66 -15.95
N VAL A 174 -1.37 -11.96 -15.88
CA VAL A 174 -0.25 -12.66 -16.50
C VAL A 174 -0.78 -13.86 -17.30
N ARG A 175 -0.21 -14.11 -18.46
CA ARG A 175 -0.36 -15.36 -19.19
C ARG A 175 1.00 -15.93 -19.55
N THR A 176 1.07 -17.22 -19.76
CA THR A 176 2.28 -17.88 -20.26
C THR A 176 2.11 -18.39 -21.67
N THR A 177 3.22 -18.60 -22.34
CA THR A 177 3.30 -19.31 -23.60
C THR A 177 4.42 -20.34 -23.51
N LEU A 178 4.12 -21.58 -23.90
CA LEU A 178 5.06 -22.69 -23.99
C LEU A 178 4.90 -23.38 -25.35
N ALA A 179 6.00 -23.48 -26.11
CA ALA A 179 6.02 -24.12 -27.45
C ALA A 179 4.91 -23.60 -28.39
N GLY A 180 4.63 -22.25 -28.34
CA GLY A 180 3.59 -21.63 -29.16
C GLY A 180 2.16 -21.73 -28.60
N VAL A 181 1.95 -22.48 -27.53
CA VAL A 181 0.64 -22.66 -26.90
C VAL A 181 0.48 -21.59 -25.79
N HIS A 182 -0.59 -20.79 -25.86
CA HIS A 182 -0.91 -19.76 -24.89
C HIS A 182 -1.83 -20.30 -23.78
N SER A 183 -1.55 -19.94 -22.52
CA SER A 183 -2.51 -20.15 -21.44
C SER A 183 -3.61 -19.08 -21.45
N GLY A 184 -4.66 -19.28 -20.67
CA GLY A 184 -5.54 -18.19 -20.24
C GLY A 184 -4.82 -17.17 -19.35
N TRP A 185 -5.43 -15.98 -19.19
CA TRP A 185 -4.95 -14.97 -18.28
C TRP A 185 -5.29 -15.30 -16.82
N THR A 186 -4.33 -15.13 -15.92
CA THR A 186 -4.57 -15.13 -14.47
C THR A 186 -4.45 -13.72 -13.95
N MET A 187 -5.47 -13.27 -13.25
CA MET A 187 -5.61 -11.89 -12.77
C MET A 187 -5.39 -11.82 -11.26
N THR A 188 -4.83 -10.69 -10.78
CA THR A 188 -4.69 -10.39 -9.36
C THR A 188 -6.02 -10.08 -8.70
N GLN A 189 -6.04 -10.10 -7.37
CA GLN A 189 -7.00 -9.31 -6.60
C GLN A 189 -6.79 -7.82 -6.91
N ARG A 190 -7.79 -6.98 -6.53
CA ARG A 190 -7.66 -5.55 -6.62
C ARG A 190 -6.51 -5.08 -5.70
N PHE A 191 -5.57 -4.37 -6.25
CA PHE A 191 -4.43 -3.82 -5.55
C PHE A 191 -4.59 -2.30 -5.39
N SER A 192 -4.43 -1.81 -4.16
CA SER A 192 -4.50 -0.39 -3.82
C SER A 192 -3.19 0.05 -3.16
N PRO A 193 -2.28 0.71 -3.88
CA PRO A 193 -0.94 1.02 -3.38
C PRO A 193 -0.95 1.72 -2.02
N TRP A 194 -1.82 2.72 -1.83
CA TRP A 194 -1.94 3.48 -0.58
C TRP A 194 -2.22 2.60 0.64
N TRP A 195 -3.05 1.57 0.48
CA TRP A 195 -3.49 0.72 1.59
C TRP A 195 -2.58 -0.48 1.81
N GLU A 196 -1.93 -0.97 0.75
CA GLU A 196 -1.28 -2.28 0.77
C GLU A 196 0.25 -2.21 0.79
N THR A 197 0.85 -1.04 0.51
CA THR A 197 2.30 -0.90 0.60
C THR A 197 2.79 -1.11 2.02
N LYS A 198 3.82 -1.91 2.19
CA LYS A 198 4.57 -2.01 3.44
C LYS A 198 5.55 -0.85 3.52
N ILE A 199 5.76 -0.33 4.72
CA ILE A 199 6.65 0.78 4.98
C ILE A 199 7.90 0.25 5.68
N ASP A 200 9.07 0.58 5.16
CA ASP A 200 10.33 0.29 5.82
C ASP A 200 10.51 1.18 7.04
N PRO A 201 11.27 0.72 8.05
CA PRO A 201 11.66 1.55 9.16
C PRO A 201 12.51 2.74 8.70
N PRO A 202 12.58 3.80 9.50
CA PRO A 202 13.49 4.90 9.21
C PRO A 202 14.94 4.42 9.38
N PHE A 203 15.82 4.99 8.57
CA PHE A 203 17.25 4.91 8.85
C PHE A 203 17.56 5.77 10.07
N MET A 204 18.30 5.21 11.04
CA MET A 204 18.60 5.86 12.31
C MET A 204 20.11 5.91 12.55
N ASN A 205 20.62 7.08 12.92
CA ASN A 205 21.98 7.28 13.40
C ASN A 205 21.97 7.97 14.76
N ILE A 206 22.82 7.52 15.68
CA ILE A 206 22.89 8.04 17.05
C ILE A 206 24.26 8.64 17.28
N ILE A 207 24.28 9.84 17.85
CA ILE A 207 25.49 10.59 18.20
C ILE A 207 25.39 10.97 19.67
N GLN A 208 26.43 10.72 20.43
CA GLN A 208 26.53 11.18 21.82
C GLN A 208 27.06 12.61 21.85
N VAL A 209 26.38 13.49 22.57
CA VAL A 209 26.77 14.91 22.72
C VAL A 209 26.51 15.36 24.15
N ASN A 210 27.55 15.76 24.87
CA ASN A 210 27.45 16.42 26.18
C ASN A 210 26.48 15.76 27.18
N GLY A 211 26.48 14.44 27.27
CA GLY A 211 25.58 13.72 28.21
C GLY A 211 24.16 13.45 27.67
N SER A 212 23.90 13.79 26.41
CA SER A 212 22.66 13.47 25.71
C SER A 212 22.91 12.57 24.50
N LEU A 213 21.84 12.00 23.95
CA LEU A 213 21.86 11.24 22.70
C LEU A 213 21.08 12.00 21.62
N LEU A 214 21.76 12.32 20.52
CA LEU A 214 21.11 12.84 19.33
C LEU A 214 20.75 11.70 18.41
N VAL A 215 19.46 11.51 18.17
CA VAL A 215 18.92 10.51 17.27
C VAL A 215 18.55 11.19 15.95
N ASN A 216 19.29 10.91 14.88
CA ASN A 216 19.02 11.39 13.54
C ASN A 216 18.21 10.35 12.78
N LEU A 217 17.06 10.75 12.24
CA LEU A 217 16.08 9.90 11.58
C LEU A 217 15.88 10.32 10.12
N HIS A 218 15.88 9.35 9.23
CA HIS A 218 15.63 9.56 7.81
C HIS A 218 14.60 8.54 7.32
N ALA A 219 13.46 9.05 6.87
CA ALA A 219 12.42 8.21 6.28
C ALA A 219 12.88 7.60 4.95
N PRO A 220 12.37 6.42 4.56
CA PRO A 220 12.57 5.88 3.22
C PRO A 220 12.15 6.85 2.13
N ASN A 221 12.83 6.79 0.99
CA ASN A 221 12.44 7.55 -0.19
C ASN A 221 11.36 6.80 -0.97
N LEU A 222 10.53 7.58 -1.65
CA LEU A 222 9.61 7.08 -2.65
C LEU A 222 10.35 6.68 -3.93
N PRO A 223 9.81 5.76 -4.73
CA PRO A 223 10.39 5.41 -6.04
C PRO A 223 10.26 6.55 -7.07
N TYR A 224 9.46 7.57 -6.74
CA TYR A 224 9.19 8.70 -7.63
C TYR A 224 10.06 9.90 -7.28
N ARG A 225 10.28 10.74 -8.28
CA ARG A 225 10.96 12.02 -8.11
C ARG A 225 9.96 13.16 -8.29
N ASP A 226 10.20 14.26 -7.60
CA ASP A 226 9.41 15.48 -7.80
C ASP A 226 9.67 16.12 -9.19
N GLN A 227 8.95 17.18 -9.50
CA GLN A 227 9.13 17.94 -10.76
C GLN A 227 10.55 18.50 -10.92
N LYS A 228 11.29 18.67 -9.83
CA LYS A 228 12.70 19.11 -9.81
C LYS A 228 13.68 17.93 -9.79
N ARG A 229 13.22 16.71 -10.06
CA ARG A 229 13.99 15.45 -10.03
C ARG A 229 14.64 15.12 -8.69
N LYS A 230 14.14 15.69 -7.58
CA LYS A 230 14.58 15.34 -6.23
C LYS A 230 13.82 14.12 -5.70
N ASN A 231 14.50 13.34 -4.86
CA ASN A 231 13.87 12.24 -4.16
C ASN A 231 12.79 12.79 -3.22
N VAL A 232 11.64 12.15 -3.21
CA VAL A 232 10.54 12.46 -2.32
C VAL A 232 10.58 11.46 -1.16
N SER A 233 10.55 11.98 0.06
CA SER A 233 10.53 11.16 1.28
C SER A 233 9.11 10.70 1.60
N MET A 234 8.99 9.56 2.28
CA MET A 234 7.71 9.03 2.80
C MET A 234 7.00 10.00 3.77
N GLU A 235 7.72 10.93 4.39
CA GLU A 235 7.16 12.01 5.22
C GLU A 235 6.13 12.87 4.47
N TYR A 236 6.27 12.99 3.15
CA TYR A 236 5.34 13.73 2.29
C TYR A 236 3.88 13.27 2.45
N TYR A 237 3.68 12.02 2.82
CA TYR A 237 2.36 11.44 3.04
C TYR A 237 1.90 11.46 4.51
N GLY A 238 2.48 12.34 5.32
CA GLY A 238 2.07 12.55 6.71
C GLY A 238 2.52 11.44 7.67
N LEU A 239 3.58 10.71 7.31
CA LEU A 239 4.22 9.79 8.24
C LEU A 239 5.08 10.59 9.22
N VAL A 240 5.02 10.19 10.48
CA VAL A 240 5.83 10.71 11.57
C VAL A 240 6.76 9.64 12.12
N TYR A 241 7.73 10.04 12.92
CA TYR A 241 8.65 9.15 13.60
C TYR A 241 8.16 8.82 15.00
N ARG A 242 8.31 7.59 15.41
CA ARG A 242 8.26 7.16 16.81
C ARG A 242 9.62 6.64 17.23
N VAL A 243 10.09 7.07 18.38
CA VAL A 243 11.35 6.61 18.96
C VAL A 243 11.08 5.96 20.31
N PHE A 244 11.67 4.81 20.51
CA PHE A 244 11.56 4.02 21.74
C PHE A 244 12.96 3.87 22.34
N VAL A 245 13.05 3.99 23.65
CA VAL A 245 14.26 3.71 24.42
C VAL A 245 14.02 2.48 25.26
N ILE A 246 14.95 1.57 25.22
CA ILE A 246 14.97 0.35 26.02
C ILE A 246 16.11 0.49 27.02
N ASN A 247 15.79 0.49 28.30
CA ASN A 247 16.78 0.46 29.35
C ASN A 247 17.17 -1.00 29.60
N ASN A 248 18.43 -1.37 29.28
CA ASN A 248 18.90 -2.74 29.37
C ASN A 248 18.95 -3.27 30.82
N SER A 249 19.17 -2.40 31.81
CA SER A 249 19.22 -2.80 33.22
C SER A 249 17.83 -3.10 33.80
N LEU A 250 16.78 -2.49 33.23
CA LEU A 250 15.41 -2.62 33.72
C LEU A 250 14.54 -3.47 32.78
N GLU A 251 15.06 -3.89 31.63
CA GLU A 251 14.32 -4.54 30.54
C GLU A 251 13.02 -3.82 30.18
N LYS A 252 13.02 -2.48 30.30
CA LYS A 252 11.85 -1.65 30.11
C LYS A 252 11.98 -0.81 28.85
N GLU A 253 11.00 -0.98 27.94
CA GLU A 253 10.84 -0.13 26.76
C GLU A 253 9.89 1.04 27.06
N GLN A 254 10.22 2.20 26.52
CA GLN A 254 9.42 3.39 26.61
C GLN A 254 9.42 4.17 25.31
N LYS A 255 8.21 4.55 24.80
CA LYS A 255 8.10 5.52 23.71
C LYS A 255 8.47 6.92 24.25
N VAL A 256 9.53 7.49 23.71
CA VAL A 256 10.05 8.80 24.16
C VAL A 256 9.69 9.92 23.19
N TYR A 257 9.43 9.60 21.93
CA TYR A 257 9.10 10.61 20.91
C TYR A 257 8.05 10.12 19.91
N GLU A 258 7.18 11.03 19.47
CA GLU A 258 6.29 10.88 18.35
C GLU A 258 6.11 12.23 17.66
N GLY A 259 6.54 12.36 16.42
CA GLY A 259 6.47 13.63 15.69
C GLY A 259 7.21 13.62 14.36
N ALA A 260 7.25 14.78 13.69
CA ALA A 260 7.80 14.91 12.34
C ALA A 260 9.27 15.37 12.31
N HIS A 261 9.89 15.69 13.46
CA HIS A 261 11.28 16.15 13.48
C HIS A 261 12.23 14.97 13.21
N ARG A 262 13.23 15.24 12.38
CA ARG A 262 14.25 14.26 12.01
C ARG A 262 15.37 14.12 13.03
N VAL A 263 15.52 15.10 13.91
CA VAL A 263 16.53 15.10 14.96
C VAL A 263 15.84 15.22 16.29
N VAL A 264 16.11 14.23 17.15
CA VAL A 264 15.53 14.13 18.48
C VAL A 264 16.67 14.02 19.48
N GLU A 265 16.69 14.90 20.47
CA GLU A 265 17.65 14.85 21.58
C GLU A 265 17.00 14.15 22.77
N ILE A 266 17.68 13.14 23.31
CA ILE A 266 17.26 12.40 24.50
C ILE A 266 18.22 12.76 25.62
N GLU A 267 17.68 13.49 26.61
CA GLU A 267 18.41 13.95 27.79
C GLU A 267 18.06 13.10 29.04
N ALA A 268 18.69 13.42 30.15
CA ALA A 268 18.45 12.82 31.48
C ALA A 268 18.67 11.30 31.52
N LEU A 269 19.68 10.82 30.79
CA LEU A 269 20.12 9.44 30.84
C LEU A 269 20.87 9.17 32.16
N THR A 270 20.66 8.00 32.73
CA THR A 270 21.44 7.55 33.88
C THR A 270 22.86 7.25 33.43
N PRO A 271 23.91 7.85 34.04
CA PRO A 271 25.29 7.57 33.66
C PRO A 271 25.63 6.07 33.75
N HIS A 272 26.55 5.63 32.90
CA HIS A 272 27.04 4.25 32.85
C HIS A 272 25.95 3.18 32.69
N THR A 273 24.86 3.54 32.03
CA THR A 273 23.73 2.63 31.76
C THR A 273 23.63 2.36 30.26
N GLY A 274 23.46 1.10 29.90
CA GLY A 274 23.22 0.68 28.51
C GLY A 274 21.79 0.97 28.09
N TYR A 275 21.63 1.70 26.99
CA TYR A 275 20.34 1.97 26.35
C TYR A 275 20.34 1.45 24.90
N CYS A 276 19.28 0.80 24.51
CA CYS A 276 19.03 0.48 23.09
C CYS A 276 17.90 1.35 22.56
N ILE A 277 18.06 1.88 21.36
CA ILE A 277 17.11 2.78 20.72
C ILE A 277 16.57 2.12 19.47
N VAL A 278 15.26 2.21 19.30
CA VAL A 278 14.52 1.67 18.16
C VAL A 278 13.61 2.77 17.62
N ALA A 279 13.44 2.83 16.32
CA ALA A 279 12.53 3.77 15.68
C ALA A 279 11.58 3.07 14.69
N GLU A 280 10.42 3.65 14.51
CA GLU A 280 9.45 3.25 13.48
C GLU A 280 8.86 4.47 12.78
N MET A 281 8.39 4.28 11.55
CA MET A 281 7.51 5.24 10.89
C MET A 281 6.06 4.95 11.30
N TYR A 282 5.29 6.00 11.53
CA TYR A 282 3.89 5.89 11.90
C TYR A 282 3.02 6.83 11.09
N GLN A 283 1.89 6.35 10.62
CA GLN A 283 0.90 7.13 9.92
C GLN A 283 -0.37 7.26 10.77
N PRO A 284 -0.58 8.40 11.45
CA PRO A 284 -1.68 8.56 12.40
C PRO A 284 -3.07 8.38 11.78
N THR A 285 -3.26 8.85 10.55
CA THR A 285 -4.56 8.80 9.85
C THR A 285 -5.07 7.39 9.55
N LEU A 286 -4.17 6.40 9.50
CA LEU A 286 -4.49 5.00 9.18
C LEU A 286 -4.15 4.05 10.33
N ASP A 287 -3.65 4.58 11.45
CA ASP A 287 -3.06 3.77 12.53
C ASP A 287 -2.07 2.71 12.00
N ARG A 288 -1.29 3.09 10.98
CA ARG A 288 -0.38 2.20 10.28
C ARG A 288 1.06 2.49 10.70
N ARG A 289 1.80 1.43 11.01
CA ARG A 289 3.21 1.50 11.38
C ARG A 289 4.08 0.72 10.42
N SER A 290 5.34 1.14 10.30
CA SER A 290 6.39 0.36 9.65
C SER A 290 6.84 -0.81 10.53
N GLN A 291 7.72 -1.62 10.01
CA GLN A 291 8.57 -2.45 10.87
C GLN A 291 9.46 -1.54 11.71
N ARG A 292 9.95 -2.06 12.84
CA ARG A 292 10.92 -1.37 13.68
C ARG A 292 12.30 -1.41 13.05
N SER A 293 13.10 -0.37 13.27
CA SER A 293 14.51 -0.35 12.91
C SER A 293 15.28 -1.42 13.69
N GLN A 294 16.49 -1.71 13.25
CA GLN A 294 17.43 -2.46 14.08
C GLN A 294 17.72 -1.66 15.35
N GLU A 295 17.87 -2.38 16.45
CA GLU A 295 18.28 -1.79 17.72
C GLU A 295 19.70 -1.20 17.61
N ARG A 296 19.87 0.00 18.13
CA ARG A 296 21.16 0.65 18.27
C ARG A 296 21.42 0.88 19.74
N CYS A 297 22.35 0.10 20.28
CA CYS A 297 22.67 0.16 21.69
C CYS A 297 23.89 1.05 21.91
N VAL A 298 23.82 1.88 22.93
CA VAL A 298 24.87 2.81 23.38
C VAL A 298 24.94 2.79 24.90
N GLU A 299 26.11 3.04 25.46
CA GLU A 299 26.29 3.28 26.88
C GLU A 299 26.24 4.78 27.12
N SER A 300 25.45 5.25 28.10
CA SER A 300 25.41 6.66 28.44
C SER A 300 26.71 7.10 29.09
N PRO A 301 27.21 8.29 28.77
CA PRO A 301 28.43 8.83 29.35
C PRO A 301 28.31 9.08 30.86
#